data_613bf738fbfdad241fc3a509c9fb2cf8
#
_entry.id   613bf738fbfdad241fc3a509c9fb2cf8
#
_cell.length_a   1.000
_cell.length_b   1.000
_cell.length_c   1.000
_cell.angle_alpha   90.00
_cell.angle_beta   90.00
_cell.angle_gamma   90.00
#
_symmetry.space_group_name_H-M   'P 1'
#
loop_
_entity.id
_entity.type
_entity.pdbx_description
1 polymer ?
#
loop_
_entity_poly.entity_id
_entity_poly.type
_entity_poly.pdbx_seq_one_letter_code
_entity_poly.pdbx_strand_id
1 'polypeptide(L)'
;MSNSFKNDSIKEKQKWHEEEVMNSQAYKQAFNYRKALIEDFSKGLYLIPMAARRDHAFVKESALIFGCTDLYGSLIAINLITEEIMLNAPKRELRYMLEAIIKYAAVDQICKGKTLEEKLDYLYTKIPRSSISPIDDIEGLTDVMVADTKELYSLLSQFIHPSKKQISEYKSQFEGGNIGFESYKELDSFNRLLFRTCDIILYLLLKNMGPYVIKDVFYVLQDNKKWKFHKGKYVKTLPNKYK
;
A
#
# COMPACT_ATOMS: atom_id res chain seq x y z
N MET A 1 6.12 19.22 43.78
CA MET A 1 6.25 20.37 42.86
C MET A 1 7.09 20.12 41.58
N SER A 2 7.86 19.02 41.41
CA SER A 2 8.75 18.82 40.26
C SER A 2 8.08 18.24 39.01
N ASN A 3 6.88 17.66 39.09
CA ASN A 3 6.23 17.03 37.94
C ASN A 3 5.43 18.00 37.06
N SER A 4 4.99 19.15 37.57
CA SER A 4 4.25 20.12 36.76
C SER A 4 5.17 20.87 35.76
N PHE A 5 6.35 21.26 36.19
CA PHE A 5 7.33 21.95 35.37
C PHE A 5 7.82 21.12 34.16
N LYS A 6 7.94 19.78 34.32
CA LYS A 6 8.32 18.90 33.20
C LYS A 6 7.18 18.73 32.19
N ASN A 7 5.92 18.68 32.63
CA ASN A 7 4.78 18.54 31.74
C ASN A 7 4.52 19.78 30.89
N ASP A 8 4.69 20.99 31.44
CA ASP A 8 4.51 22.21 30.68
C ASP A 8 5.61 22.37 29.63
N SER A 9 6.86 22.02 29.96
CA SER A 9 7.98 21.99 28.98
C SER A 9 7.77 20.97 27.86
N ILE A 10 7.15 19.83 28.10
CA ILE A 10 6.85 18.82 27.06
C ILE A 10 5.73 19.34 26.14
N LYS A 11 4.65 19.89 26.70
CA LYS A 11 3.55 20.47 25.92
C LYS A 11 3.99 21.65 25.06
N GLU A 12 4.84 22.53 25.59
CA GLU A 12 5.40 23.64 24.83
C GLU A 12 6.29 23.17 23.68
N LYS A 13 7.12 22.14 23.90
CA LYS A 13 7.96 21.54 22.85
C LYS A 13 7.12 20.84 21.78
N GLN A 14 6.04 20.13 22.19
CA GLN A 14 5.11 19.51 21.24
C GLN A 14 4.43 20.57 20.39
N LYS A 15 3.90 21.63 20.99
CA LYS A 15 3.25 22.73 20.28
C LYS A 15 4.21 23.42 19.31
N TRP A 16 5.43 23.69 19.75
CA TRP A 16 6.46 24.28 18.89
C TRP A 16 6.80 23.36 17.71
N HIS A 17 6.95 22.06 17.95
CA HIS A 17 7.24 21.08 16.91
C HIS A 17 6.08 20.96 15.90
N GLU A 18 4.83 20.94 16.37
CA GLU A 18 3.66 21.01 15.51
C GLU A 18 3.67 22.26 14.62
N GLU A 19 3.89 23.42 15.22
CA GLU A 19 3.88 24.69 14.51
C GLU A 19 5.04 24.80 13.50
N GLU A 20 6.25 24.41 13.87
CA GLU A 20 7.44 24.51 13.02
C GLU A 20 7.48 23.44 11.92
N VAL A 21 7.23 22.18 12.29
CA VAL A 21 7.34 21.06 11.34
C VAL A 21 6.15 21.02 10.39
N MET A 22 4.92 21.08 10.91
CA MET A 22 3.72 20.98 10.10
C MET A 22 3.50 22.21 9.21
N ASN A 23 3.98 23.38 9.64
CA ASN A 23 3.94 24.58 8.85
C ASN A 23 5.06 24.70 7.82
N SER A 24 6.09 23.86 7.92
CA SER A 24 7.17 23.87 6.93
C SER A 24 6.66 23.53 5.52
N GLN A 25 7.21 24.20 4.51
CA GLN A 25 6.85 23.92 3.11
C GLN A 25 7.16 22.48 2.71
N ALA A 26 8.27 21.92 3.22
CA ALA A 26 8.67 20.54 2.95
C ALA A 26 7.64 19.53 3.49
N TYR A 27 7.14 19.73 4.71
CA TYR A 27 6.11 18.87 5.28
C TYR A 27 4.79 18.97 4.48
N LYS A 28 4.33 20.18 4.16
CA LYS A 28 3.12 20.41 3.37
C LYS A 28 3.22 19.75 1.99
N GLN A 29 4.37 19.80 1.34
CA GLN A 29 4.60 19.12 0.07
C GLN A 29 4.52 17.60 0.21
N ALA A 30 5.21 17.01 1.21
CA ALA A 30 5.17 15.58 1.47
C ALA A 30 3.75 15.10 1.83
N PHE A 31 3.02 15.88 2.61
CA PHE A 31 1.64 15.61 3.00
C PHE A 31 0.68 15.64 1.78
N ASN A 32 0.77 16.67 0.95
CA ASN A 32 -0.04 16.77 -0.27
C ASN A 32 0.31 15.67 -1.27
N TYR A 33 1.57 15.27 -1.35
CA TYR A 33 1.99 14.16 -2.19
C TYR A 33 1.39 12.83 -1.71
N ARG A 34 1.36 12.57 -0.40
CA ARG A 34 0.68 11.41 0.20
C ARG A 34 -0.79 11.39 -0.17
N LYS A 35 -1.52 12.51 0.01
CA LYS A 35 -2.94 12.61 -0.36
C LYS A 35 -3.16 12.27 -1.84
N ALA A 36 -2.32 12.81 -2.71
CA ALA A 36 -2.40 12.53 -4.14
C ALA A 36 -2.10 11.06 -4.48
N LEU A 37 -1.19 10.39 -3.77
CA LEU A 37 -0.95 8.95 -3.94
C LEU A 37 -2.16 8.12 -3.55
N ILE A 38 -2.77 8.42 -2.39
CA ILE A 38 -3.95 7.72 -1.88
C ILE A 38 -5.13 7.90 -2.85
N GLU A 39 -5.36 9.12 -3.32
CA GLU A 39 -6.41 9.43 -4.29
C GLU A 39 -6.20 8.69 -5.61
N ASP A 40 -4.99 8.71 -6.16
CA ASP A 40 -4.67 8.06 -7.43
C ASP A 40 -4.72 6.53 -7.34
N PHE A 41 -4.34 5.96 -6.19
CA PHE A 41 -4.49 4.53 -5.95
C PHE A 41 -5.97 4.14 -5.81
N SER A 42 -6.76 4.94 -5.09
CA SER A 42 -8.21 4.77 -4.97
C SER A 42 -8.90 4.75 -6.34
N LYS A 43 -8.52 5.65 -7.25
CA LYS A 43 -9.02 5.64 -8.64
C LYS A 43 -8.72 4.33 -9.34
N GLY A 44 -7.51 3.79 -9.20
CA GLY A 44 -7.13 2.49 -9.75
C GLY A 44 -7.99 1.36 -9.18
N LEU A 45 -8.12 1.29 -7.86
CA LEU A 45 -8.94 0.28 -7.18
C LEU A 45 -10.42 0.33 -7.58
N TYR A 46 -10.93 1.50 -7.93
CA TYR A 46 -12.30 1.67 -8.41
C TYR A 46 -12.47 1.28 -9.88
N LEU A 47 -11.56 1.75 -10.74
CA LEU A 47 -11.68 1.55 -12.19
C LEU A 47 -11.45 0.11 -12.62
N ILE A 48 -10.55 -0.62 -11.95
CA ILE A 48 -10.22 -2.00 -12.29
C ILE A 48 -11.44 -2.95 -12.19
N PRO A 49 -12.15 -3.04 -11.04
CA PRO A 49 -13.36 -3.85 -10.95
C PRO A 49 -14.47 -3.38 -11.89
N MET A 50 -14.60 -2.07 -12.11
CA MET A 50 -15.59 -1.52 -13.04
C MET A 50 -15.33 -1.97 -14.49
N ALA A 51 -14.09 -1.92 -14.94
CA ALA A 51 -13.70 -2.41 -16.26
C ALA A 51 -13.88 -3.94 -16.39
N ALA A 52 -13.57 -4.69 -15.33
CA ALA A 52 -13.71 -6.15 -15.30
C ALA A 52 -15.16 -6.64 -15.40
N ARG A 53 -16.17 -5.82 -15.08
CA ARG A 53 -17.60 -6.19 -15.12
C ARG A 53 -18.09 -6.66 -16.49
N ARG A 54 -17.35 -6.42 -17.56
CA ARG A 54 -17.69 -6.97 -18.91
C ARG A 54 -17.65 -8.50 -18.94
N ASP A 55 -16.84 -9.12 -18.09
CA ASP A 55 -16.78 -10.57 -17.92
C ASP A 55 -17.44 -10.98 -16.60
N HIS A 56 -18.77 -11.18 -16.66
CA HIS A 56 -19.54 -11.55 -15.47
C HIS A 56 -19.13 -12.88 -14.85
N ALA A 57 -18.67 -13.85 -15.65
CA ALA A 57 -18.25 -15.16 -15.14
C ALA A 57 -16.95 -14.97 -14.33
N PHE A 58 -15.98 -14.27 -14.89
CA PHE A 58 -14.74 -13.96 -14.22
C PHE A 58 -14.95 -13.18 -12.91
N VAL A 59 -15.80 -12.14 -12.93
CA VAL A 59 -16.05 -11.30 -11.74
C VAL A 59 -16.63 -12.08 -10.59
N LYS A 60 -17.56 -13.02 -10.85
CA LYS A 60 -18.21 -13.83 -9.80
C LYS A 60 -17.25 -14.81 -9.13
N GLU A 61 -16.20 -15.21 -9.82
CA GLU A 61 -15.28 -16.26 -9.37
C GLU A 61 -13.90 -15.72 -8.98
N SER A 62 -13.63 -14.43 -9.13
CA SER A 62 -12.31 -13.86 -8.87
C SER A 62 -12.15 -13.41 -7.42
N ALA A 63 -11.22 -14.04 -6.69
CA ALA A 63 -10.80 -13.60 -5.37
C ALA A 63 -10.19 -12.20 -5.39
N LEU A 64 -9.49 -11.84 -6.47
CA LEU A 64 -8.91 -10.50 -6.66
C LEU A 64 -9.96 -9.39 -6.71
N ILE A 65 -11.09 -9.61 -7.38
CA ILE A 65 -12.17 -8.61 -7.48
C ILE A 65 -12.76 -8.32 -6.10
N PHE A 66 -13.05 -9.36 -5.31
CA PHE A 66 -13.54 -9.19 -3.95
C PHE A 66 -12.45 -8.60 -3.03
N GLY A 67 -11.19 -8.99 -3.26
CA GLY A 67 -10.03 -8.41 -2.58
C GLY A 67 -9.86 -6.91 -2.77
N CYS A 68 -10.34 -6.32 -3.89
CA CYS A 68 -10.33 -4.86 -4.07
C CYS A 68 -11.10 -4.11 -2.98
N THR A 69 -12.20 -4.68 -2.47
CA THR A 69 -12.98 -4.08 -1.38
C THR A 69 -12.18 -4.07 -0.07
N ASP A 70 -11.48 -5.16 0.22
CA ASP A 70 -10.60 -5.30 1.38
C ASP A 70 -9.43 -4.27 1.32
N LEU A 71 -8.77 -4.18 0.16
CA LEU A 71 -7.72 -3.19 -0.06
C LEU A 71 -8.23 -1.75 0.07
N TYR A 72 -9.47 -1.50 -0.32
CA TYR A 72 -10.09 -0.17 -0.17
C TYR A 72 -10.31 0.18 1.30
N GLY A 73 -10.74 -0.79 2.12
CA GLY A 73 -10.85 -0.64 3.57
C GLY A 73 -9.52 -0.28 4.22
N SER A 74 -8.44 -1.01 3.89
CA SER A 74 -7.09 -0.71 4.35
C SER A 74 -6.58 0.66 3.90
N LEU A 75 -6.92 1.08 2.67
CA LEU A 75 -6.56 2.41 2.17
C LEU A 75 -7.22 3.54 2.98
N ILE A 76 -8.50 3.37 3.33
CA ILE A 76 -9.22 4.31 4.20
C ILE A 76 -8.54 4.38 5.57
N ALA A 77 -8.19 3.24 6.16
CA ALA A 77 -7.48 3.19 7.43
C ALA A 77 -6.12 3.91 7.36
N ILE A 78 -5.34 3.67 6.30
CA ILE A 78 -4.07 4.37 6.05
C ILE A 78 -4.30 5.89 5.99
N ASN A 79 -5.32 6.34 5.25
CA ASN A 79 -5.59 7.78 5.12
C ASN A 79 -5.89 8.40 6.48
N LEU A 80 -6.82 7.82 7.24
CA LEU A 80 -7.23 8.34 8.54
C LEU A 80 -6.07 8.36 9.55
N ILE A 81 -5.33 7.26 9.68
CA ILE A 81 -4.25 7.16 10.68
C ILE A 81 -3.08 8.09 10.32
N THR A 82 -2.79 8.27 9.04
CA THR A 82 -1.71 9.19 8.62
C THR A 82 -2.07 10.66 8.77
N GLU A 83 -3.34 11.02 8.91
CA GLU A 83 -3.76 12.38 9.27
C GLU A 83 -3.40 12.70 10.73
N GLU A 84 -3.39 11.70 11.59
CA GLU A 84 -2.94 11.81 12.99
C GLU A 84 -1.40 11.70 13.16
N ILE A 85 -0.65 11.79 12.06
CA ILE A 85 0.84 11.79 12.06
C ILE A 85 1.45 10.52 12.66
N MET A 86 0.74 9.41 12.64
CA MET A 86 1.26 8.10 13.05
C MET A 86 1.56 7.25 11.82
N LEU A 87 2.85 6.94 11.56
CA LEU A 87 3.25 6.22 10.33
C LEU A 87 3.48 4.71 10.53
N ASN A 88 3.66 4.22 11.76
CA ASN A 88 3.95 2.80 11.97
C ASN A 88 2.72 1.90 11.75
N ALA A 89 1.52 2.33 12.17
CA ALA A 89 0.30 1.60 11.91
C ALA A 89 -0.02 1.53 10.40
N PRO A 90 0.04 2.61 9.62
CA PRO A 90 -0.08 2.56 8.17
C PRO A 90 0.95 1.66 7.47
N LYS A 91 2.19 1.55 7.97
CA LYS A 91 3.18 0.60 7.43
C LYS A 91 2.74 -0.86 7.61
N ARG A 92 2.03 -1.18 8.72
CA ARG A 92 1.43 -2.51 8.93
C ARG A 92 0.31 -2.79 7.94
N GLU A 93 -0.53 -1.79 7.68
CA GLU A 93 -1.58 -1.89 6.66
C GLU A 93 -1.00 -2.08 5.25
N LEU A 94 0.05 -1.37 4.89
CA LEU A 94 0.74 -1.58 3.61
C LEU A 94 1.26 -3.02 3.46
N ARG A 95 1.81 -3.59 4.56
CA ARG A 95 2.23 -5.00 4.55
C ARG A 95 1.04 -5.93 4.33
N TYR A 96 -0.06 -5.70 5.06
CA TYR A 96 -1.27 -6.48 4.91
C TYR A 96 -1.80 -6.44 3.47
N MET A 97 -1.92 -5.25 2.89
CA MET A 97 -2.37 -5.07 1.52
C MET A 97 -1.49 -5.82 0.50
N LEU A 98 -0.15 -5.76 0.69
CA LEU A 98 0.79 -6.45 -0.17
C LEU A 98 0.65 -7.98 -0.04
N GLU A 99 0.49 -8.49 1.18
CA GLU A 99 0.27 -9.91 1.44
C GLU A 99 -1.06 -10.39 0.84
N ALA A 100 -2.13 -9.64 1.07
CA ALA A 100 -3.48 -9.97 0.60
C ALA A 100 -3.54 -10.06 -0.93
N ILE A 101 -3.01 -9.06 -1.64
CA ILE A 101 -3.06 -9.06 -3.11
C ILE A 101 -2.27 -10.21 -3.73
N ILE A 102 -1.13 -10.56 -3.16
CA ILE A 102 -0.32 -11.69 -3.62
C ILE A 102 -1.10 -12.99 -3.47
N LYS A 103 -1.74 -13.20 -2.32
CA LYS A 103 -2.53 -14.39 -2.04
C LYS A 103 -3.73 -14.51 -2.96
N TYR A 104 -4.49 -13.43 -3.14
CA TYR A 104 -5.64 -13.42 -4.05
C TYR A 104 -5.20 -13.67 -5.50
N ALA A 105 -4.10 -13.06 -5.96
CA ALA A 105 -3.56 -13.27 -7.29
C ALA A 105 -3.11 -14.72 -7.51
N ALA A 106 -2.40 -15.29 -6.57
CA ALA A 106 -1.94 -16.68 -6.63
C ALA A 106 -3.12 -17.65 -6.66
N VAL A 107 -4.12 -17.47 -5.79
CA VAL A 107 -5.30 -18.35 -5.74
C VAL A 107 -6.11 -18.28 -7.04
N ASP A 108 -6.31 -17.10 -7.62
CA ASP A 108 -7.02 -16.97 -8.89
C ASP A 108 -6.32 -17.68 -10.04
N GLN A 109 -4.98 -17.74 -10.02
CA GLN A 109 -4.20 -18.47 -11.02
C GLN A 109 -4.16 -19.97 -10.76
N ILE A 110 -3.82 -20.40 -9.54
CA ILE A 110 -3.69 -21.81 -9.16
C ILE A 110 -5.04 -22.54 -9.28
N CYS A 111 -6.12 -21.89 -8.86
CA CYS A 111 -7.48 -22.41 -8.88
C CYS A 111 -8.29 -21.90 -10.08
N LYS A 112 -7.65 -21.71 -11.23
CA LYS A 112 -8.31 -21.27 -12.45
C LYS A 112 -9.46 -22.21 -12.82
N GLY A 113 -10.64 -21.66 -13.12
CA GLY A 113 -11.87 -22.42 -13.46
C GLY A 113 -12.60 -23.02 -12.27
N LYS A 114 -12.18 -22.74 -11.05
CA LYS A 114 -12.91 -23.11 -9.83
C LYS A 114 -13.81 -21.98 -9.37
N THR A 115 -14.87 -22.36 -8.61
CA THR A 115 -15.76 -21.40 -7.97
C THR A 115 -15.05 -20.55 -6.94
N LEU A 116 -15.63 -19.41 -6.59
CA LEU A 116 -15.08 -18.54 -5.54
C LEU A 116 -14.95 -19.29 -4.20
N GLU A 117 -15.94 -20.12 -3.85
CA GLU A 117 -15.93 -20.89 -2.60
C GLU A 117 -14.74 -21.86 -2.55
N GLU A 118 -14.51 -22.63 -3.62
CA GLU A 118 -13.34 -23.52 -3.72
C GLU A 118 -12.01 -22.75 -3.64
N LYS A 119 -11.94 -21.55 -4.20
CA LYS A 119 -10.78 -20.67 -4.11
C LYS A 119 -10.54 -20.18 -2.70
N LEU A 120 -11.58 -19.80 -1.98
CA LEU A 120 -11.51 -19.39 -0.58
C LEU A 120 -11.10 -20.56 0.31
N ASP A 121 -11.60 -21.75 0.09
CA ASP A 121 -11.19 -22.96 0.80
C ASP A 121 -9.70 -23.25 0.57
N TYR A 122 -9.23 -23.13 -0.67
CA TYR A 122 -7.82 -23.28 -0.99
C TYR A 122 -6.97 -22.21 -0.29
N LEU A 123 -7.41 -20.95 -0.31
CA LEU A 123 -6.74 -19.86 0.38
C LEU A 123 -6.57 -20.15 1.89
N TYR A 124 -7.63 -20.67 2.52
CA TYR A 124 -7.61 -20.96 3.96
C TYR A 124 -6.80 -22.19 4.34
N THR A 125 -6.79 -23.22 3.50
CA THR A 125 -6.24 -24.53 3.85
C THR A 125 -4.84 -24.77 3.30
N LYS A 126 -4.47 -24.13 2.19
CA LYS A 126 -3.21 -24.39 1.46
C LYS A 126 -2.25 -23.22 1.44
N ILE A 127 -2.76 -21.99 1.51
CA ILE A 127 -1.88 -20.81 1.49
C ILE A 127 -1.39 -20.48 2.91
N PRO A 128 -0.08 -20.31 3.13
CA PRO A 128 0.47 -19.95 4.43
C PRO A 128 -0.09 -18.61 4.94
N ARG A 129 -0.49 -18.56 6.23
CA ARG A 129 -1.17 -17.38 6.80
C ARG A 129 -0.31 -16.12 6.85
N SER A 130 0.99 -16.26 7.12
CA SER A 130 1.89 -15.11 7.34
C SER A 130 3.10 -15.16 6.40
N SER A 131 2.85 -15.34 5.11
CA SER A 131 3.90 -15.46 4.10
C SER A 131 3.44 -14.89 2.77
N ILE A 132 4.40 -14.39 2.00
CA ILE A 132 4.23 -14.03 0.59
C ILE A 132 4.88 -15.06 -0.35
N SER A 133 5.23 -16.26 0.15
CA SER A 133 5.77 -17.33 -0.71
C SER A 133 4.93 -17.59 -1.96
N PRO A 134 3.58 -17.45 -1.95
CA PRO A 134 2.78 -17.63 -3.16
C PRO A 134 3.13 -16.68 -4.33
N ILE A 135 3.95 -15.67 -4.11
CA ILE A 135 4.43 -14.80 -5.20
C ILE A 135 5.26 -15.58 -6.24
N ASP A 136 5.93 -16.63 -5.80
CA ASP A 136 6.75 -17.49 -6.67
C ASP A 136 5.87 -18.33 -7.64
N ASP A 137 4.59 -18.53 -7.27
CA ASP A 137 3.61 -19.28 -8.07
C ASP A 137 2.83 -18.39 -9.06
N ILE A 138 3.02 -17.08 -9.02
CA ILE A 138 2.33 -16.14 -9.91
C ILE A 138 3.04 -16.10 -11.26
N GLU A 139 2.43 -16.68 -12.28
CA GLU A 139 2.97 -16.74 -13.64
C GLU A 139 3.26 -15.35 -14.22
N GLY A 140 4.36 -15.27 -14.97
CA GLY A 140 4.73 -14.10 -15.79
C GLY A 140 5.15 -12.87 -14.95
N LEU A 141 5.52 -13.04 -13.69
CA LEU A 141 6.33 -12.06 -12.97
C LEU A 141 7.79 -12.21 -13.37
N THR A 142 8.54 -11.10 -13.34
CA THR A 142 9.99 -11.14 -13.52
C THR A 142 10.67 -11.39 -12.19
N ASP A 143 11.85 -12.04 -12.20
CA ASP A 143 12.65 -12.28 -10.99
C ASP A 143 12.94 -10.98 -10.24
N VAL A 144 13.16 -9.88 -10.98
CA VAL A 144 13.36 -8.55 -10.40
C VAL A 144 12.14 -8.09 -9.60
N MET A 145 10.93 -8.32 -10.14
CA MET A 145 9.70 -7.94 -9.43
C MET A 145 9.46 -8.80 -8.20
N VAL A 146 9.71 -10.10 -8.30
CA VAL A 146 9.60 -11.03 -7.16
C VAL A 146 10.58 -10.62 -6.05
N ALA A 147 11.84 -10.37 -6.40
CA ALA A 147 12.87 -9.92 -5.44
C ALA A 147 12.50 -8.58 -4.78
N ASP A 148 12.10 -7.59 -5.56
CA ASP A 148 11.66 -6.28 -5.05
C ASP A 148 10.46 -6.40 -4.10
N THR A 149 9.52 -7.28 -4.42
CA THR A 149 8.32 -7.49 -3.61
C THR A 149 8.68 -8.16 -2.28
N LYS A 150 9.55 -9.16 -2.31
CA LYS A 150 10.07 -9.82 -1.10
C LYS A 150 10.87 -8.86 -0.21
N GLU A 151 11.70 -8.02 -0.81
CA GLU A 151 12.42 -6.96 -0.08
C GLU A 151 11.45 -5.98 0.59
N LEU A 152 10.48 -5.46 -0.16
CA LEU A 152 9.48 -4.53 0.37
C LEU A 152 8.67 -5.15 1.51
N TYR A 153 8.23 -6.39 1.36
CA TYR A 153 7.54 -7.13 2.42
C TYR A 153 8.39 -7.29 3.67
N SER A 154 9.68 -7.61 3.51
CA SER A 154 10.63 -7.70 4.63
C SER A 154 10.79 -6.37 5.36
N LEU A 155 10.90 -5.25 4.62
CA LEU A 155 10.96 -3.91 5.19
C LEU A 155 9.70 -3.58 5.99
N LEU A 156 8.51 -3.85 5.44
CA LEU A 156 7.24 -3.58 6.10
C LEU A 156 7.01 -4.50 7.31
N SER A 157 7.53 -5.72 7.28
CA SER A 157 7.41 -6.69 8.38
C SER A 157 8.14 -6.26 9.66
N GLN A 158 9.13 -5.37 9.55
CA GLN A 158 9.85 -4.82 10.70
C GLN A 158 8.95 -3.98 11.63
N PHE A 159 7.75 -3.58 11.18
CA PHE A 159 6.80 -2.77 11.94
C PHE A 159 5.67 -3.56 12.58
N ILE A 160 5.62 -4.90 12.39
CA ILE A 160 4.55 -5.76 12.94
C ILE A 160 4.86 -6.22 14.36
N HIS A 161 6.11 -6.59 14.58
CA HIS A 161 6.58 -7.04 15.88
C HIS A 161 7.54 -6.00 16.45
N PRO A 162 7.65 -5.90 17.80
CA PRO A 162 8.66 -5.06 18.41
C PRO A 162 10.04 -5.40 17.82
N SER A 163 10.59 -4.48 17.06
CA SER A 163 11.87 -4.65 16.40
C SER A 163 12.89 -3.66 16.96
N LYS A 164 14.18 -4.02 16.89
CA LYS A 164 15.27 -3.12 17.30
C LYS A 164 15.17 -1.78 16.55
N LYS A 165 14.81 -1.82 15.27
CA LYS A 165 14.64 -0.62 14.44
C LYS A 165 13.50 0.27 14.95
N GLN A 166 12.33 -0.32 15.23
CA GLN A 166 11.18 0.42 15.75
C GLN A 166 11.47 1.05 17.11
N ILE A 167 12.13 0.29 18.01
CA ILE A 167 12.50 0.82 19.33
C ILE A 167 13.56 1.93 19.18
N SER A 168 14.50 1.79 18.25
CA SER A 168 15.49 2.86 17.98
C SER A 168 14.85 4.13 17.41
N GLU A 169 13.83 3.99 16.54
CA GLU A 169 13.06 5.13 16.05
C GLU A 169 12.32 5.84 17.20
N TYR A 170 11.62 5.09 18.05
CA TYR A 170 10.94 5.67 19.22
C TYR A 170 11.91 6.34 20.21
N LYS A 171 13.08 5.72 20.43
CA LYS A 171 14.13 6.31 21.27
C LYS A 171 14.61 7.64 20.71
N SER A 172 14.89 7.67 19.40
CA SER A 172 15.32 8.90 18.72
C SER A 172 14.26 10.00 18.77
N GLN A 173 12.98 9.64 18.57
CA GLN A 173 11.86 10.57 18.70
C GLN A 173 11.76 11.10 20.15
N PHE A 174 11.87 10.23 21.13
CA PHE A 174 11.82 10.59 22.54
C PHE A 174 12.99 11.53 22.92
N GLU A 175 14.23 11.20 22.54
CA GLU A 175 15.42 12.00 22.80
C GLU A 175 15.36 13.36 22.09
N GLY A 176 14.75 13.43 20.92
CA GLY A 176 14.49 14.66 20.17
C GLY A 176 13.33 15.51 20.70
N GLY A 177 12.59 15.01 21.71
CA GLY A 177 11.38 15.68 22.23
C GLY A 177 10.15 15.58 21.30
N ASN A 178 10.20 14.70 20.29
CA ASN A 178 9.22 14.57 19.21
C ASN A 178 8.25 13.39 19.45
N ILE A 179 7.82 13.16 20.67
CA ILE A 179 6.92 12.05 20.96
C ILE A 179 5.60 12.24 20.20
N GLY A 180 5.36 11.37 19.24
CA GLY A 180 4.12 11.34 18.46
C GLY A 180 4.10 12.22 17.22
N PHE A 181 5.20 12.94 16.90
CA PHE A 181 5.31 13.78 15.70
C PHE A 181 6.42 13.29 14.80
N GLU A 182 6.06 12.95 13.58
CA GLU A 182 7.01 12.47 12.60
C GLU A 182 7.52 13.64 11.74
N SER A 183 8.81 13.66 11.45
CA SER A 183 9.44 14.69 10.62
C SER A 183 9.00 14.54 9.16
N TYR A 184 9.17 15.59 8.35
CA TYR A 184 8.91 15.50 6.90
C TYR A 184 9.75 14.40 6.22
N LYS A 185 10.92 14.05 6.76
CA LYS A 185 11.78 12.97 6.22
C LYS A 185 11.14 11.60 6.42
N GLU A 186 10.50 11.38 7.56
CA GLU A 186 9.79 10.14 7.86
C GLU A 186 8.53 10.02 7.00
N LEU A 187 7.79 11.11 6.83
CA LEU A 187 6.64 11.18 5.94
C LEU A 187 7.05 10.92 4.47
N ASP A 188 8.16 11.50 4.01
CA ASP A 188 8.67 11.26 2.66
C ASP A 188 9.14 9.80 2.48
N SER A 189 9.78 9.23 3.51
CA SER A 189 10.14 7.81 3.54
C SER A 189 8.89 6.91 3.47
N PHE A 190 7.84 7.24 4.22
CA PHE A 190 6.56 6.55 4.15
C PHE A 190 5.92 6.66 2.77
N ASN A 191 5.93 7.85 2.16
CA ASN A 191 5.41 8.07 0.81
C ASN A 191 6.08 7.19 -0.23
N ARG A 192 7.38 6.94 -0.09
CA ARG A 192 8.11 6.01 -0.96
C ARG A 192 7.65 4.56 -0.78
N LEU A 193 7.42 4.12 0.46
CA LEU A 193 6.87 2.79 0.74
C LEU A 193 5.44 2.66 0.19
N LEU A 194 4.60 3.66 0.44
CA LEU A 194 3.23 3.73 -0.08
C LEU A 194 3.21 3.62 -1.62
N PHE A 195 4.02 4.44 -2.31
CA PHE A 195 4.10 4.41 -3.77
C PHE A 195 4.55 3.05 -4.31
N ARG A 196 5.63 2.46 -3.75
CA ARG A 196 6.13 1.13 -4.16
C ARG A 196 5.08 0.05 -3.94
N THR A 197 4.42 0.05 -2.79
CA THR A 197 3.38 -0.94 -2.47
C THR A 197 2.20 -0.82 -3.42
N CYS A 198 1.69 0.39 -3.65
CA CYS A 198 0.57 0.63 -4.54
C CYS A 198 0.91 0.31 -6.01
N ASP A 199 2.13 0.59 -6.47
CA ASP A 199 2.57 0.24 -7.83
C ASP A 199 2.57 -1.28 -8.06
N ILE A 200 3.06 -2.06 -7.09
CA ILE A 200 3.05 -3.53 -7.15
C ILE A 200 1.60 -4.05 -7.12
N ILE A 201 0.76 -3.54 -6.24
CA ILE A 201 -0.64 -3.95 -6.12
C ILE A 201 -1.40 -3.68 -7.42
N LEU A 202 -1.31 -2.48 -7.96
CA LEU A 202 -1.96 -2.11 -9.22
C LEU A 202 -1.47 -2.96 -10.39
N TYR A 203 -0.16 -3.24 -10.43
CA TYR A 203 0.39 -4.12 -11.45
C TYR A 203 -0.19 -5.54 -11.36
N LEU A 204 -0.23 -6.13 -10.17
CA LEU A 204 -0.79 -7.47 -9.96
C LEU A 204 -2.28 -7.53 -10.31
N LEU A 205 -3.06 -6.53 -9.89
CA LEU A 205 -4.47 -6.41 -10.26
C LEU A 205 -4.64 -6.35 -11.78
N LEU A 206 -4.04 -5.37 -12.43
CA LEU A 206 -4.19 -5.15 -13.88
C LEU A 206 -3.72 -6.36 -14.69
N LYS A 207 -2.57 -6.93 -14.33
CA LYS A 207 -2.03 -8.10 -15.02
C LYS A 207 -2.97 -9.30 -14.97
N ASN A 208 -3.59 -9.58 -13.83
CA ASN A 208 -4.46 -10.73 -13.66
C ASN A 208 -5.86 -10.52 -14.26
N MET A 209 -6.32 -9.25 -14.39
CA MET A 209 -7.59 -8.91 -15.03
C MET A 209 -7.54 -9.00 -16.56
N GLY A 210 -6.36 -8.99 -17.15
CA GLY A 210 -6.15 -9.18 -18.57
C GLY A 210 -6.12 -7.91 -19.42
N PRO A 211 -5.84 -8.07 -20.74
CA PRO A 211 -5.51 -6.95 -21.62
C PRO A 211 -6.62 -5.92 -21.81
N TYR A 212 -7.88 -6.34 -21.84
CA TYR A 212 -9.00 -5.42 -22.05
C TYR A 212 -9.21 -4.48 -20.85
N VAL A 213 -9.04 -4.98 -19.61
CA VAL A 213 -9.11 -4.16 -18.41
C VAL A 213 -7.96 -3.14 -18.41
N ILE A 214 -6.77 -3.57 -18.77
CA ILE A 214 -5.61 -2.69 -18.89
C ILE A 214 -5.93 -1.55 -19.88
N LYS A 215 -6.44 -1.88 -21.09
CA LYS A 215 -6.81 -0.86 -22.09
C LYS A 215 -7.83 0.12 -21.56
N ASP A 216 -8.91 -0.36 -20.95
CA ASP A 216 -10.00 0.47 -20.45
C ASP A 216 -9.53 1.41 -19.32
N VAL A 217 -8.79 0.87 -18.35
CA VAL A 217 -8.26 1.65 -17.24
C VAL A 217 -7.28 2.71 -17.72
N PHE A 218 -6.35 2.34 -18.60
CA PHE A 218 -5.40 3.32 -19.13
C PHE A 218 -6.06 4.34 -20.05
N TYR A 219 -7.10 3.97 -20.80
CA TYR A 219 -7.87 4.91 -21.60
C TYR A 219 -8.51 6.00 -20.73
N VAL A 220 -9.17 5.63 -19.64
CA VAL A 220 -9.78 6.58 -18.70
C VAL A 220 -8.72 7.45 -17.99
N LEU A 221 -7.57 6.85 -17.65
CA LEU A 221 -6.50 7.57 -16.93
C LEU A 221 -5.55 8.34 -17.88
N GLN A 222 -5.60 8.10 -19.20
CA GLN A 222 -4.77 8.78 -20.19
C GLN A 222 -5.00 10.30 -20.21
N ASP A 223 -6.25 10.73 -20.04
CA ASP A 223 -6.59 12.15 -19.94
C ASP A 223 -6.09 12.78 -18.63
N ASN A 224 -5.80 11.94 -17.63
CA ASN A 224 -5.23 12.37 -16.36
C ASN A 224 -3.69 12.20 -16.36
N LYS A 225 -3.00 13.05 -17.14
CA LYS A 225 -1.51 13.10 -17.18
C LYS A 225 -0.85 13.24 -15.80
N LYS A 226 -1.64 13.53 -14.76
CA LYS A 226 -1.19 13.69 -13.37
C LYS A 226 -1.25 12.41 -12.55
N TRP A 227 -1.89 11.34 -13.05
CA TRP A 227 -1.94 10.08 -12.33
C TRP A 227 -0.53 9.56 -12.01
N LYS A 228 -0.22 9.43 -10.72
CA LYS A 228 1.14 9.18 -10.24
C LYS A 228 1.71 7.85 -10.73
N PHE A 229 0.85 6.83 -10.88
CA PHE A 229 1.30 5.48 -11.22
C PHE A 229 1.65 5.30 -12.70
N HIS A 230 1.43 6.29 -13.57
CA HIS A 230 2.06 6.32 -14.90
C HIS A 230 3.60 6.30 -14.82
N LYS A 231 4.17 6.73 -13.69
CA LYS A 231 5.62 6.71 -13.41
C LYS A 231 6.05 5.51 -12.57
N GLY A 232 5.11 4.63 -12.19
CA GLY A 232 5.40 3.44 -11.40
C GLY A 232 6.39 2.53 -12.11
N LYS A 233 7.24 1.85 -11.36
CA LYS A 233 8.26 0.95 -11.90
C LYS A 233 7.63 -0.16 -12.74
N TYR A 234 6.50 -0.70 -12.28
CA TYR A 234 5.81 -1.84 -12.86
C TYR A 234 4.59 -1.45 -13.69
N VAL A 235 3.69 -0.64 -13.17
CA VAL A 235 2.45 -0.24 -13.85
C VAL A 235 2.73 0.39 -15.23
N LYS A 236 3.76 1.23 -15.36
CA LYS A 236 4.14 1.86 -16.63
C LYS A 236 4.51 0.87 -17.74
N THR A 237 4.83 -0.37 -17.40
CA THR A 237 5.24 -1.39 -18.39
C THR A 237 4.05 -2.07 -19.05
N LEU A 238 2.87 -2.03 -18.43
CA LEU A 238 1.68 -2.76 -18.89
C LEU A 238 1.17 -2.31 -20.25
N PRO A 239 1.02 -1.01 -20.55
CA PRO A 239 0.51 -0.58 -21.85
C PRO A 239 1.36 -1.06 -23.04
N ASN A 240 2.66 -1.21 -22.83
CA ASN A 240 3.59 -1.64 -23.90
C ASN A 240 3.57 -3.17 -24.13
N LYS A 241 3.12 -3.94 -23.15
CA LYS A 241 3.03 -5.41 -23.27
C LYS A 241 1.78 -5.86 -24.02
N TYR A 242 0.79 -4.98 -24.18
CA TYR A 242 -0.52 -5.30 -24.74
C TYR A 242 -0.91 -4.39 -25.93
N LYS A 243 0.07 -3.73 -26.53
CA LYS A 243 -0.06 -3.11 -27.84
C LYS A 243 -0.01 -4.17 -28.93
#